data_465876400449f996d641df57ae178580
#
_entry.id   465876400449f996d641df57ae178580
#
_cell.length_a   1.000
_cell.length_b   1.000
_cell.length_c   1.000
_cell.angle_alpha   90.00
_cell.angle_beta   90.00
_cell.angle_gamma   90.00
#
_symmetry.space_group_name_H-M   'P 1'
#
loop_
_entity.id
_entity.type
_entity.pdbx_description
1 polymer ?
#
loop_
_entity_poly.entity_id
_entity_poly.type
_entity_poly.pdbx_seq_one_letter_code
_entity_poly.pdbx_strand_id
1 'polypeptide(L)'
;MYKNLLNLLVLAVLLPSCSGTSPHISVVCEENNVGNCIVKWEMAPLIKGNVKVYASTNPDHIPEDVPVAVANISDLKMTVITTDPTQRYYYTLVFADKYRVKIATRNINIPGIQNFRDLGGYSSYPTQKKVHWGMLYRSAEIDKLKPCSHKELKNIGIRTIIDLRSSVEANRQSPLQQEFKVIHIPIPTGDMEYILKGVQEQKIKSDTVYRIVEQMNRELISNYTKEYRRIFDILLDKNN
;
A
#
# COMPACT_ATOMS: atom_id res chain seq x y z
N MET A 1 44.27 48.72 8.33
CA MET A 1 43.39 47.72 8.97
C MET A 1 42.07 47.47 8.24
N TYR A 2 41.46 48.43 7.54
CA TYR A 2 40.16 48.25 6.87
C TYR A 2 40.16 47.48 5.53
N LYS A 3 41.30 47.41 4.81
CA LYS A 3 41.39 46.68 3.52
C LYS A 3 41.26 45.16 3.68
N ASN A 4 41.75 44.59 4.78
CA ASN A 4 41.66 43.15 5.03
C ASN A 4 40.28 42.73 5.52
N LEU A 5 39.53 43.63 6.15
CA LEU A 5 38.16 43.37 6.60
C LEU A 5 37.19 43.30 5.41
N LEU A 6 37.41 44.15 4.39
CA LEU A 6 36.58 44.19 3.18
C LEU A 6 36.77 42.92 2.32
N ASN A 7 38.01 42.38 2.24
CA ASN A 7 38.29 41.14 1.53
C ASN A 7 37.71 39.90 2.24
N LEU A 8 37.62 39.92 3.58
CA LEU A 8 36.98 38.84 4.33
C LEU A 8 35.44 38.84 4.16
N LEU A 9 34.85 40.05 4.05
CA LEU A 9 33.41 40.19 3.84
C LEU A 9 32.98 39.77 2.43
N VAL A 10 33.80 40.01 1.41
CA VAL A 10 33.52 39.58 0.02
C VAL A 10 33.70 38.09 -0.15
N LEU A 11 34.59 37.42 0.58
CA LEU A 11 34.76 35.97 0.55
C LEU A 11 33.60 35.22 1.23
N ALA A 12 32.94 35.82 2.21
CA ALA A 12 31.78 35.22 2.90
C ALA A 12 30.49 35.23 2.06
N VAL A 13 30.39 36.07 1.01
CA VAL A 13 29.21 36.19 0.15
C VAL A 13 29.22 35.18 -0.99
N LEU A 14 30.34 34.47 -1.23
CA LEU A 14 30.49 33.53 -2.33
C LEU A 14 30.35 32.05 -1.92
N LEU A 15 29.87 31.74 -0.73
CA LEU A 15 29.47 30.37 -0.43
C LEU A 15 28.10 30.14 -1.09
N PRO A 16 28.05 29.37 -2.21
CA PRO A 16 26.78 28.97 -2.74
C PRO A 16 26.14 28.09 -1.66
N SER A 17 25.07 28.60 -1.03
CA SER A 17 24.17 27.78 -0.23
C SER A 17 23.54 26.79 -1.17
N CYS A 18 24.20 25.66 -1.40
CA CYS A 18 23.62 24.49 -2.03
C CYS A 18 22.56 23.92 -1.06
N SER A 19 21.46 24.61 -0.88
CA SER A 19 20.23 24.02 -0.38
C SER A 19 19.64 23.19 -1.52
N GLY A 20 20.32 22.09 -1.85
CA GLY A 20 19.79 21.09 -2.75
C GLY A 20 18.52 20.53 -2.15
N THR A 21 17.36 20.97 -2.64
CA THR A 21 16.07 20.38 -2.27
C THR A 21 16.14 18.89 -2.58
N SER A 22 15.91 18.06 -1.57
CA SER A 22 15.84 16.60 -1.77
C SER A 22 14.76 16.30 -2.80
N PRO A 23 15.02 15.44 -3.80
CA PRO A 23 14.03 15.11 -4.80
C PRO A 23 12.83 14.42 -4.15
N HIS A 24 11.64 14.80 -4.57
CA HIS A 24 10.44 14.03 -4.30
C HIS A 24 10.42 12.84 -5.26
N ILE A 25 10.44 11.61 -4.74
CA ILE A 25 10.48 10.38 -5.51
C ILE A 25 9.20 9.59 -5.25
N SER A 26 8.41 9.38 -6.30
CA SER A 26 7.23 8.50 -6.28
C SER A 26 7.56 7.23 -7.06
N VAL A 27 7.26 6.07 -6.48
CA VAL A 27 7.53 4.76 -7.10
C VAL A 27 6.29 3.91 -7.06
N VAL A 28 6.01 3.22 -8.17
CA VAL A 28 4.94 2.23 -8.30
C VAL A 28 5.54 0.90 -8.75
N CYS A 29 5.09 -0.19 -8.17
CA CYS A 29 5.44 -1.56 -8.57
C CYS A 29 4.16 -2.30 -8.96
N GLU A 30 4.14 -2.82 -10.18
CA GLU A 30 3.03 -3.58 -10.74
C GLU A 30 3.55 -4.94 -11.20
N GLU A 31 2.80 -6.00 -10.94
CA GLU A 31 3.10 -7.32 -11.46
C GLU A 31 2.56 -7.46 -12.89
N ASN A 32 3.37 -8.01 -13.78
CA ASN A 32 2.92 -8.34 -15.13
C ASN A 32 2.33 -9.76 -15.19
N ASN A 33 1.80 -10.14 -16.36
CA ASN A 33 1.11 -11.43 -16.56
C ASN A 33 2.01 -12.68 -16.37
N VAL A 34 3.32 -12.51 -16.28
CA VAL A 34 4.30 -13.60 -16.08
C VAL A 34 4.98 -13.55 -14.70
N GLY A 35 4.45 -12.73 -13.78
CA GLY A 35 4.94 -12.65 -12.40
C GLY A 35 6.16 -11.76 -12.19
N ASN A 36 6.65 -11.05 -13.22
CA ASN A 36 7.72 -10.09 -13.04
C ASN A 36 7.19 -8.75 -12.52
N CYS A 37 7.99 -8.04 -11.72
CA CYS A 37 7.64 -6.72 -11.23
C CYS A 37 8.10 -5.63 -12.22
N ILE A 38 7.15 -4.81 -12.67
CA ILE A 38 7.45 -3.58 -13.42
C ILE A 38 7.48 -2.44 -12.41
N VAL A 39 8.65 -1.85 -12.23
CA VAL A 39 8.85 -0.68 -11.38
C VAL A 39 8.86 0.56 -12.24
N LYS A 40 8.05 1.56 -11.87
CA LYS A 40 8.00 2.89 -12.52
C LYS A 40 8.27 3.94 -11.45
N TRP A 41 8.94 5.02 -11.83
CA TRP A 41 9.19 6.13 -10.90
C TRP A 41 9.02 7.48 -11.57
N GLU A 42 8.62 8.43 -10.76
CA GLU A 42 8.59 9.86 -11.07
C GLU A 42 9.44 10.60 -10.05
N MET A 43 10.07 11.67 -10.47
CA MET A 43 11.01 12.39 -9.64
C MET A 43 11.05 13.89 -9.97
N ALA A 44 11.01 14.72 -8.95
CA ALA A 44 11.13 16.17 -9.08
C ALA A 44 11.98 16.77 -7.93
N PRO A 45 13.09 17.47 -8.21
CA PRO A 45 13.75 17.60 -9.51
C PRO A 45 14.37 16.27 -10.00
N LEU A 46 14.52 16.13 -11.31
CA LEU A 46 15.21 14.98 -11.89
C LEU A 46 16.71 15.02 -11.55
N ILE A 47 17.21 13.93 -10.99
CA ILE A 47 18.64 13.76 -10.68
C ILE A 47 19.28 12.79 -11.69
N LYS A 48 20.59 12.92 -11.88
CA LYS A 48 21.38 12.01 -12.71
C LYS A 48 21.88 10.81 -11.90
N GLY A 49 22.13 9.70 -12.56
CA GLY A 49 22.71 8.49 -11.98
C GLY A 49 21.86 7.25 -12.24
N ASN A 50 22.15 6.22 -11.48
CA ASN A 50 21.49 4.92 -11.60
C ASN A 50 20.51 4.70 -10.45
N VAL A 51 19.52 3.86 -10.69
CA VAL A 51 18.71 3.22 -9.67
C VAL A 51 19.12 1.75 -9.56
N LYS A 52 19.44 1.32 -8.35
CA LYS A 52 19.72 -0.08 -8.00
C LYS A 52 18.53 -0.64 -7.27
N VAL A 53 18.10 -1.85 -7.61
CA VAL A 53 16.98 -2.54 -6.96
C VAL A 53 17.51 -3.74 -6.21
N TYR A 54 17.15 -3.85 -4.95
CA TYR A 54 17.42 -4.98 -4.08
C TYR A 54 16.12 -5.65 -3.71
N ALA A 55 16.11 -6.96 -3.56
CA ALA A 55 14.90 -7.75 -3.31
C ALA A 55 15.08 -8.70 -2.14
N SER A 56 14.00 -8.89 -1.37
CA SER A 56 13.92 -9.89 -0.30
C SER A 56 12.47 -10.37 -0.14
N THR A 57 12.28 -11.57 0.35
CA THR A 57 10.97 -12.07 0.78
C THR A 57 10.59 -11.57 2.18
N ASN A 58 11.57 -11.02 2.93
CA ASN A 58 11.33 -10.41 4.23
C ASN A 58 11.22 -8.87 4.09
N PRO A 59 10.05 -8.26 4.39
CA PRO A 59 9.86 -6.82 4.30
C PRO A 59 10.74 -6.02 5.28
N ASP A 60 11.20 -6.64 6.37
CA ASP A 60 11.97 -5.98 7.41
C ASP A 60 13.46 -5.98 7.15
N HIS A 61 13.92 -6.93 6.35
CA HIS A 61 15.33 -7.09 6.02
C HIS A 61 15.52 -7.31 4.52
N ILE A 62 15.96 -6.27 3.80
CA ILE A 62 16.31 -6.31 2.39
C ILE A 62 17.80 -5.98 2.28
N PRO A 63 18.67 -7.00 2.12
CA PRO A 63 20.12 -6.78 1.96
C PRO A 63 20.43 -5.94 0.72
N GLU A 64 21.34 -4.97 0.86
CA GLU A 64 21.79 -4.11 -0.25
C GLU A 64 23.17 -4.52 -0.79
N ASP A 65 23.50 -5.82 -0.74
CA ASP A 65 24.82 -6.33 -1.16
C ASP A 65 24.91 -6.45 -2.69
N VAL A 66 23.93 -7.16 -3.30
CA VAL A 66 23.88 -7.41 -4.74
C VAL A 66 22.53 -6.96 -5.30
N PRO A 67 22.51 -5.96 -6.20
CA PRO A 67 21.27 -5.53 -6.82
C PRO A 67 20.74 -6.60 -7.78
N VAL A 68 19.44 -6.87 -7.73
CA VAL A 68 18.76 -7.77 -8.67
C VAL A 68 18.50 -7.10 -10.03
N ALA A 69 18.53 -5.78 -10.08
CA ALA A 69 18.42 -4.99 -11.30
C ALA A 69 19.04 -3.60 -11.15
N VAL A 70 19.53 -3.04 -12.27
CA VAL A 70 20.08 -1.68 -12.34
C VAL A 70 19.59 -1.02 -13.62
N ALA A 71 19.20 0.27 -13.54
CA ALA A 71 18.79 1.07 -14.70
C ALA A 71 19.27 2.52 -14.53
N ASN A 72 19.23 3.33 -15.60
CA ASN A 72 19.40 4.76 -15.46
C ASN A 72 18.15 5.39 -14.85
N ILE A 73 18.33 6.40 -14.01
CA ILE A 73 17.19 7.15 -13.43
C ILE A 73 16.32 7.77 -14.52
N SER A 74 16.92 8.19 -15.64
CA SER A 74 16.25 8.76 -16.82
C SER A 74 15.30 7.80 -17.54
N ASP A 75 15.45 6.49 -17.32
CA ASP A 75 14.63 5.47 -18.01
C ASP A 75 13.18 5.43 -17.45
N LEU A 76 12.98 5.98 -16.25
CA LEU A 76 11.71 6.13 -15.54
C LEU A 76 10.94 4.82 -15.27
N LYS A 77 11.47 3.70 -15.74
CA LYS A 77 10.90 2.35 -15.54
C LYS A 77 11.94 1.27 -15.73
N MET A 78 11.69 0.12 -15.12
CA MET A 78 12.44 -1.11 -15.35
C MET A 78 11.58 -2.34 -15.03
N THR A 79 12.00 -3.49 -15.59
CA THR A 79 11.43 -4.78 -15.19
C THR A 79 12.41 -5.47 -14.25
N VAL A 80 11.92 -5.90 -13.11
CA VAL A 80 12.66 -6.69 -12.14
C VAL A 80 12.21 -8.14 -12.28
N ILE A 81 13.14 -9.02 -12.62
CA ILE A 81 12.89 -10.46 -12.74
C ILE A 81 13.30 -11.10 -11.41
N THR A 82 12.38 -11.80 -10.78
CA THR A 82 12.64 -12.53 -9.53
C THR A 82 12.93 -13.99 -9.80
N THR A 83 13.72 -14.61 -8.93
CA THR A 83 14.16 -16.02 -9.10
C THR A 83 13.03 -17.02 -8.89
N ASP A 84 12.03 -16.67 -8.07
CA ASP A 84 10.86 -17.51 -7.78
C ASP A 84 9.57 -16.65 -7.87
N PRO A 85 8.82 -16.76 -8.96
CA PRO A 85 7.60 -15.97 -9.16
C PRO A 85 6.44 -16.42 -8.24
N THR A 86 6.59 -17.53 -7.51
CA THR A 86 5.57 -18.01 -6.55
C THR A 86 5.69 -17.31 -5.18
N GLN A 87 6.81 -16.63 -4.94
CA GLN A 87 7.06 -15.91 -3.69
C GLN A 87 6.80 -14.41 -3.85
N ARG A 88 6.32 -13.82 -2.79
CA ARG A 88 6.17 -12.38 -2.71
C ARG A 88 7.50 -11.72 -2.38
N TYR A 89 7.88 -10.70 -3.16
CA TYR A 89 9.08 -9.91 -2.93
C TYR A 89 8.75 -8.48 -2.50
N TYR A 90 9.65 -7.96 -1.69
CA TYR A 90 9.74 -6.56 -1.29
C TYR A 90 11.03 -6.00 -1.83
N TYR A 91 11.00 -4.75 -2.29
CA TYR A 91 12.11 -4.13 -3.00
C TYR A 91 12.57 -2.88 -2.27
N THR A 92 13.89 -2.67 -2.23
CA THR A 92 14.49 -1.37 -1.93
C THR A 92 15.09 -0.82 -3.20
N LEU A 93 14.64 0.34 -3.63
CA LEU A 93 15.23 1.10 -4.72
C LEU A 93 16.17 2.14 -4.14
N VAL A 94 17.41 2.15 -4.62
CA VAL A 94 18.44 3.11 -4.24
C VAL A 94 18.77 3.99 -5.44
N PHE A 95 18.32 5.24 -5.40
CA PHE A 95 18.55 6.23 -6.45
C PHE A 95 19.82 7.02 -6.17
N ALA A 96 20.72 7.08 -7.16
CA ALA A 96 22.02 7.78 -7.11
C ALA A 96 22.83 7.45 -5.84
N ASP A 97 22.76 6.22 -5.35
CA ASP A 97 23.41 5.70 -4.12
C ASP A 97 23.02 6.46 -2.82
N LYS A 98 22.00 7.30 -2.88
CA LYS A 98 21.62 8.21 -1.78
C LYS A 98 20.18 8.03 -1.31
N TYR A 99 19.20 8.01 -2.22
CA TYR A 99 17.79 8.06 -1.85
C TYR A 99 17.17 6.66 -1.92
N ARG A 100 16.52 6.24 -0.85
CA ARG A 100 15.96 4.89 -0.71
C ARG A 100 14.44 4.93 -0.67
N VAL A 101 13.81 4.08 -1.47
CA VAL A 101 12.36 3.89 -1.46
C VAL A 101 12.08 2.40 -1.34
N LYS A 102 11.35 2.00 -0.29
CA LYS A 102 10.87 0.63 -0.13
C LYS A 102 9.50 0.48 -0.77
N ILE A 103 9.32 -0.57 -1.57
CA ILE A 103 8.08 -0.85 -2.30
C ILE A 103 7.83 -2.34 -2.44
N ALA A 104 6.59 -2.72 -2.71
CA ALA A 104 6.17 -4.05 -3.14
C ALA A 104 4.97 -3.94 -4.09
N THR A 105 4.61 -5.03 -4.75
CA THR A 105 3.34 -5.12 -5.47
C THR A 105 2.19 -4.96 -4.47
N ARG A 106 1.26 -4.06 -4.77
CA ARG A 106 0.11 -3.82 -3.89
C ARG A 106 -0.95 -4.90 -4.06
N ASN A 107 -1.29 -5.23 -5.30
CA ASN A 107 -2.24 -6.30 -5.59
C ASN A 107 -1.54 -7.65 -5.41
N ILE A 108 -2.22 -8.57 -4.74
CA ILE A 108 -1.77 -9.94 -4.54
C ILE A 108 -2.84 -10.84 -5.14
N ASN A 109 -2.44 -11.67 -6.09
CA ASN A 109 -3.37 -12.57 -6.76
C ASN A 109 -3.48 -13.89 -5.99
N ILE A 110 -4.56 -14.04 -5.21
CA ILE A 110 -4.90 -15.30 -4.55
C ILE A 110 -6.19 -15.82 -5.20
N PRO A 111 -6.22 -17.05 -5.74
CA PRO A 111 -7.39 -17.58 -6.41
C PRO A 111 -8.65 -17.53 -5.54
N GLY A 112 -9.73 -16.95 -6.08
CA GLY A 112 -11.00 -16.79 -5.37
C GLY A 112 -11.11 -15.59 -4.45
N ILE A 113 -10.04 -14.78 -4.29
CA ILE A 113 -10.09 -13.54 -3.54
C ILE A 113 -10.02 -12.36 -4.50
N GLN A 114 -11.08 -11.58 -4.55
CA GLN A 114 -11.10 -10.35 -5.34
C GLN A 114 -10.54 -9.18 -4.53
N ASN A 115 -9.87 -8.26 -5.24
CA ASN A 115 -9.42 -6.99 -4.69
C ASN A 115 -8.52 -7.11 -3.44
N PHE A 116 -7.72 -8.19 -3.37
CA PHE A 116 -6.80 -8.41 -2.26
C PHE A 116 -5.56 -7.55 -2.40
N ARG A 117 -5.32 -6.67 -1.43
CA ARG A 117 -4.28 -5.65 -1.49
C ARG A 117 -3.58 -5.47 -0.17
N ASP A 118 -2.26 -5.32 -0.22
CA ASP A 118 -1.45 -4.84 0.90
C ASP A 118 -1.62 -3.32 1.07
N LEU A 119 -1.86 -2.88 2.27
CA LEU A 119 -1.96 -1.47 2.65
C LEU A 119 -0.62 -0.86 3.08
N GLY A 120 0.49 -1.60 2.94
CA GLY A 120 1.83 -1.11 3.22
C GLY A 120 2.23 0.08 2.37
N GLY A 121 3.19 0.84 2.85
CA GLY A 121 3.78 1.98 2.14
C GLY A 121 2.96 3.27 2.14
N TYR A 122 1.68 3.26 2.56
CA TYR A 122 0.92 4.50 2.74
C TYR A 122 1.51 5.35 3.86
N SER A 123 1.70 6.63 3.58
CA SER A 123 2.19 7.58 4.58
C SER A 123 1.07 8.03 5.50
N SER A 124 1.35 8.08 6.79
CA SER A 124 0.47 8.69 7.78
C SER A 124 0.75 10.18 7.86
N TYR A 125 -0.30 10.99 7.77
CA TYR A 125 -0.24 12.42 8.06
C TYR A 125 -0.76 12.66 9.47
N PRO A 126 -0.10 13.43 10.33
CA PRO A 126 1.06 14.30 10.12
C PRO A 126 2.43 13.66 10.44
N THR A 127 2.49 12.40 10.86
CA THR A 127 3.72 11.79 11.41
C THR A 127 4.74 11.37 10.36
N GLN A 128 4.37 11.38 9.08
CA GLN A 128 5.16 10.89 7.95
C GLN A 128 5.64 9.41 8.09
N LYS A 129 5.18 8.71 9.11
CA LYS A 129 5.39 7.27 9.23
C LYS A 129 4.63 6.54 8.12
N LYS A 130 5.12 5.40 7.73
CA LYS A 130 4.48 4.56 6.71
C LYS A 130 3.88 3.31 7.34
N VAL A 131 2.74 2.87 6.80
CA VAL A 131 2.19 1.56 7.13
C VAL A 131 3.20 0.50 6.71
N HIS A 132 3.42 -0.48 7.57
CA HIS A 132 4.35 -1.58 7.33
C HIS A 132 3.86 -2.46 6.17
N TRP A 133 4.75 -2.85 5.27
CA TRP A 133 4.44 -3.81 4.22
C TRP A 133 4.29 -5.20 4.82
N GLY A 134 3.36 -5.99 4.28
CA GLY A 134 3.17 -7.37 4.70
C GLY A 134 2.40 -7.57 6.02
N MET A 135 1.82 -6.51 6.59
CA MET A 135 1.14 -6.57 7.88
C MET A 135 -0.37 -6.36 7.79
N LEU A 136 -0.83 -5.46 6.94
CA LEU A 136 -2.23 -5.07 6.84
C LEU A 136 -2.72 -5.20 5.41
N TYR A 137 -3.79 -5.95 5.24
CA TYR A 137 -4.39 -6.24 3.94
C TYR A 137 -5.87 -5.88 3.91
N ARG A 138 -6.40 -5.66 2.73
CA ARG A 138 -7.84 -5.56 2.48
C ARG A 138 -8.26 -6.46 1.33
N SER A 139 -9.50 -6.95 1.37
CA SER A 139 -10.06 -7.78 0.30
C SER A 139 -11.55 -7.53 0.12
N ALA A 140 -12.14 -8.08 -0.94
CA ALA A 140 -13.56 -8.37 -0.99
C ALA A 140 -13.88 -9.60 -0.11
N GLU A 141 -15.08 -10.13 -0.22
CA GLU A 141 -15.54 -11.35 0.47
C GLU A 141 -14.61 -12.54 0.24
N ILE A 142 -14.34 -13.31 1.30
CA ILE A 142 -13.43 -14.47 1.28
C ILE A 142 -14.04 -15.76 1.84
N ASP A 143 -15.35 -15.84 2.00
CA ASP A 143 -16.03 -16.99 2.63
C ASP A 143 -15.94 -18.30 1.85
N LYS A 144 -15.83 -18.23 0.52
CA LYS A 144 -15.91 -19.40 -0.38
C LYS A 144 -14.57 -19.72 -1.01
N LEU A 145 -13.52 -19.80 -0.21
CA LEU A 145 -12.18 -20.10 -0.69
C LEU A 145 -11.92 -21.59 -0.80
N LYS A 146 -11.07 -21.93 -1.78
CA LYS A 146 -10.51 -23.28 -1.89
C LYS A 146 -9.41 -23.48 -0.83
N PRO A 147 -9.12 -24.73 -0.41
CA PRO A 147 -8.05 -25.03 0.55
C PRO A 147 -6.67 -24.49 0.14
N CYS A 148 -6.36 -24.45 -1.17
CA CYS A 148 -5.11 -23.87 -1.67
C CYS A 148 -4.98 -22.37 -1.32
N SER A 149 -6.08 -21.62 -1.45
CA SER A 149 -6.10 -20.19 -1.13
C SER A 149 -5.97 -19.92 0.37
N HIS A 150 -6.48 -20.81 1.23
CA HIS A 150 -6.23 -20.77 2.68
C HIS A 150 -4.73 -20.91 2.97
N LYS A 151 -4.05 -21.84 2.29
CA LYS A 151 -2.60 -22.02 2.43
C LYS A 151 -1.84 -20.79 1.98
N GLU A 152 -2.23 -20.16 0.89
CA GLU A 152 -1.61 -18.92 0.39
C GLU A 152 -1.78 -17.77 1.39
N LEU A 153 -2.98 -17.59 1.98
CA LEU A 153 -3.21 -16.60 3.03
C LEU A 153 -2.28 -16.83 4.25
N LYS A 154 -2.10 -18.08 4.66
CA LYS A 154 -1.17 -18.42 5.75
C LYS A 154 0.29 -18.14 5.38
N ASN A 155 0.69 -18.45 4.15
CA ASN A 155 2.06 -18.23 3.67
C ASN A 155 2.45 -16.75 3.68
N ILE A 156 1.51 -15.83 3.42
CA ILE A 156 1.75 -14.38 3.52
C ILE A 156 1.56 -13.84 4.94
N GLY A 157 1.36 -14.71 5.94
CA GLY A 157 1.34 -14.35 7.35
C GLY A 157 -0.01 -13.92 7.91
N ILE A 158 -1.13 -14.11 7.18
CA ILE A 158 -2.47 -13.79 7.71
C ILE A 158 -2.78 -14.70 8.89
N ARG A 159 -3.16 -14.10 10.02
CA ARG A 159 -3.59 -14.79 11.25
C ARG A 159 -5.00 -14.37 11.64
N THR A 160 -5.30 -13.09 11.51
CA THR A 160 -6.55 -12.47 11.95
C THR A 160 -7.28 -11.88 10.74
N ILE A 161 -8.57 -12.15 10.66
CA ILE A 161 -9.49 -11.61 9.65
C ILE A 161 -10.54 -10.77 10.38
N ILE A 162 -10.68 -9.51 10.01
CA ILE A 162 -11.74 -8.63 10.52
C ILE A 162 -12.83 -8.56 9.45
N ASP A 163 -13.98 -9.16 9.72
CA ASP A 163 -15.13 -9.15 8.84
C ASP A 163 -16.05 -7.97 9.20
N LEU A 164 -16.14 -7.00 8.28
CA LEU A 164 -16.93 -5.77 8.45
C LEU A 164 -18.32 -5.86 7.85
N ARG A 165 -18.68 -6.98 7.19
CA ARG A 165 -19.97 -7.14 6.55
C ARG A 165 -21.10 -7.13 7.58
N SER A 166 -22.28 -6.79 7.14
CA SER A 166 -23.49 -6.87 7.99
C SER A 166 -23.71 -8.29 8.51
N SER A 167 -24.48 -8.45 9.57
CA SER A 167 -24.80 -9.77 10.14
C SER A 167 -25.61 -10.65 9.19
N VAL A 168 -26.27 -10.06 8.20
CA VAL A 168 -27.00 -10.80 7.15
C VAL A 168 -26.05 -11.37 6.12
N GLU A 169 -25.02 -10.61 5.75
CA GLU A 169 -24.02 -11.00 4.73
C GLU A 169 -22.97 -11.96 5.28
N ALA A 170 -22.62 -11.83 6.56
CA ALA A 170 -21.57 -12.63 7.17
C ALA A 170 -22.03 -14.09 7.38
N ASN A 171 -21.31 -15.03 6.75
CA ASN A 171 -21.56 -16.45 6.98
C ASN A 171 -20.89 -16.89 8.29
N ARG A 172 -21.70 -17.11 9.34
CA ARG A 172 -21.21 -17.53 10.65
C ARG A 172 -20.60 -18.93 10.69
N GLN A 173 -20.79 -19.74 9.66
CA GLN A 173 -20.26 -21.10 9.52
C GLN A 173 -19.13 -21.17 8.49
N SER A 174 -18.48 -20.06 8.20
CA SER A 174 -17.36 -20.04 7.26
C SER A 174 -16.23 -20.96 7.72
N PRO A 175 -15.70 -21.84 6.84
CA PRO A 175 -14.55 -22.69 7.14
C PRO A 175 -13.31 -21.90 7.61
N LEU A 176 -13.24 -20.61 7.28
CA LEU A 176 -12.17 -19.72 7.70
C LEU A 176 -12.00 -19.66 9.24
N GLN A 177 -13.10 -19.79 9.99
CA GLN A 177 -13.08 -19.75 11.46
C GLN A 177 -12.31 -20.92 12.09
N GLN A 178 -12.09 -22.02 11.35
CA GLN A 178 -11.30 -23.17 11.81
C GLN A 178 -9.79 -22.93 11.65
N GLU A 179 -9.41 -22.02 10.76
CA GLU A 179 -8.03 -21.82 10.35
C GLU A 179 -7.46 -20.45 10.72
N PHE A 180 -8.33 -19.46 10.89
CA PHE A 180 -7.99 -18.08 11.19
C PHE A 180 -8.80 -17.54 12.36
N LYS A 181 -8.23 -16.59 13.09
CA LYS A 181 -8.99 -15.80 14.08
C LYS A 181 -9.91 -14.83 13.32
N VAL A 182 -11.18 -15.18 13.20
CA VAL A 182 -12.17 -14.30 12.55
C VAL A 182 -12.89 -13.45 13.60
N ILE A 183 -12.84 -12.14 13.43
CA ILE A 183 -13.49 -11.15 14.31
C ILE A 183 -14.54 -10.41 13.49
N HIS A 184 -15.79 -10.59 13.84
CA HIS A 184 -16.89 -9.90 13.16
C HIS A 184 -17.20 -8.57 13.85
N ILE A 185 -17.11 -7.48 13.08
CA ILE A 185 -17.45 -6.10 13.50
C ILE A 185 -18.34 -5.51 12.41
N PRO A 186 -19.66 -5.71 12.50
CA PRO A 186 -20.56 -5.32 11.43
C PRO A 186 -20.64 -3.80 11.25
N ILE A 187 -20.38 -3.35 10.03
CA ILE A 187 -20.56 -1.97 9.58
C ILE A 187 -21.47 -1.99 8.35
N PRO A 188 -22.79 -1.98 8.54
CA PRO A 188 -23.74 -2.03 7.43
C PRO A 188 -23.62 -0.78 6.55
N THR A 189 -23.51 -1.00 5.25
CA THR A 189 -23.33 0.04 4.22
C THR A 189 -24.66 0.52 3.61
N GLY A 190 -25.80 0.17 4.22
CA GLY A 190 -27.11 0.45 3.66
C GLY A 190 -27.54 -0.57 2.58
N ASP A 191 -28.70 -0.34 1.99
CA ASP A 191 -29.25 -1.22 0.96
C ASP A 191 -28.75 -0.84 -0.43
N MET A 192 -27.53 -1.29 -0.75
CA MET A 192 -26.93 -1.08 -2.08
C MET A 192 -27.67 -1.81 -3.20
N GLU A 193 -28.33 -2.94 -2.88
CA GLU A 193 -29.11 -3.70 -3.86
C GLU A 193 -30.32 -2.88 -4.34
N TYR A 194 -31.02 -2.23 -3.41
CA TYR A 194 -32.12 -1.32 -3.74
C TYR A 194 -31.66 -0.16 -4.65
N ILE A 195 -30.49 0.42 -4.34
CA ILE A 195 -29.94 1.52 -5.15
C ILE A 195 -29.60 1.03 -6.55
N LEU A 196 -28.88 -0.09 -6.68
CA LEU A 196 -28.49 -0.69 -7.96
C LEU A 196 -29.73 -1.04 -8.81
N LYS A 197 -30.74 -1.65 -8.20
CA LYS A 197 -32.01 -1.95 -8.88
C LYS A 197 -32.71 -0.68 -9.35
N GLY A 198 -32.76 0.35 -8.52
CA GLY A 198 -33.35 1.64 -8.89
C GLY A 198 -32.63 2.32 -10.06
N VAL A 199 -31.30 2.17 -10.16
CA VAL A 199 -30.53 2.66 -11.30
C VAL A 199 -30.82 1.83 -12.56
N GLN A 200 -30.82 0.51 -12.47
CA GLN A 200 -31.13 -0.39 -13.60
C GLN A 200 -32.54 -0.15 -14.13
N GLU A 201 -33.49 0.08 -13.27
CA GLU A 201 -34.90 0.40 -13.65
C GLU A 201 -35.09 1.87 -14.03
N GLN A 202 -34.02 2.67 -14.11
CA GLN A 202 -34.03 4.11 -14.43
C GLN A 202 -34.90 4.96 -13.48
N LYS A 203 -35.19 4.45 -12.30
CA LYS A 203 -35.96 5.14 -11.25
C LYS A 203 -35.10 6.12 -10.44
N ILE A 204 -33.80 5.86 -10.35
CA ILE A 204 -32.82 6.69 -9.64
C ILE A 204 -31.89 7.32 -10.66
N LYS A 205 -31.83 8.67 -10.69
CA LYS A 205 -30.92 9.43 -11.54
C LYS A 205 -29.49 9.41 -11.00
N SER A 206 -28.49 9.56 -11.88
CA SER A 206 -27.07 9.58 -11.53
C SER A 206 -26.71 10.58 -10.43
N ASP A 207 -27.23 11.81 -10.49
CA ASP A 207 -26.98 12.84 -9.46
C ASP A 207 -27.53 12.45 -8.09
N THR A 208 -28.63 11.67 -8.07
CA THR A 208 -29.18 11.12 -6.82
C THR A 208 -28.27 10.06 -6.25
N VAL A 209 -27.68 9.20 -7.11
CA VAL A 209 -26.71 8.19 -6.69
C VAL A 209 -25.50 8.83 -6.03
N TYR A 210 -24.93 9.89 -6.62
CA TYR A 210 -23.81 10.63 -6.02
C TYR A 210 -24.13 11.12 -4.62
N ARG A 211 -25.29 11.74 -4.42
CA ARG A 211 -25.73 12.22 -3.10
C ARG A 211 -25.93 11.09 -2.09
N ILE A 212 -26.51 9.98 -2.52
CA ILE A 212 -26.69 8.80 -1.66
C ILE A 212 -25.32 8.24 -1.22
N VAL A 213 -24.39 8.05 -2.16
CA VAL A 213 -23.04 7.52 -1.87
C VAL A 213 -22.26 8.50 -0.97
N GLU A 214 -22.35 9.80 -1.20
CA GLU A 214 -21.72 10.80 -0.34
C GLU A 214 -22.32 10.75 1.10
N GLN A 215 -23.62 10.69 1.22
CA GLN A 215 -24.29 10.59 2.52
C GLN A 215 -23.88 9.29 3.24
N MET A 216 -23.89 8.16 2.55
CA MET A 216 -23.45 6.88 3.11
C MET A 216 -22.00 6.94 3.62
N ASN A 217 -21.08 7.54 2.86
CA ASN A 217 -19.70 7.70 3.30
C ASN A 217 -19.59 8.57 4.57
N ARG A 218 -20.38 9.62 4.69
CA ARG A 218 -20.44 10.45 5.91
C ARG A 218 -20.99 9.66 7.11
N GLU A 219 -22.05 8.91 6.90
CA GLU A 219 -22.69 8.08 7.92
C GLU A 219 -21.78 6.94 8.39
N LEU A 220 -21.03 6.31 7.48
CA LEU A 220 -20.03 5.30 7.84
C LEU A 220 -19.03 5.83 8.88
N ILE A 221 -18.58 7.08 8.75
CA ILE A 221 -17.62 7.66 9.68
C ILE A 221 -18.31 8.08 10.98
N SER A 222 -19.45 8.76 10.89
CA SER A 222 -20.12 9.35 12.07
C SER A 222 -20.80 8.32 12.96
N ASN A 223 -21.46 7.31 12.36
CA ASN A 223 -22.30 6.36 13.08
C ASN A 223 -21.52 5.16 13.62
N TYR A 224 -20.36 4.82 13.04
CA TYR A 224 -19.59 3.62 13.38
C TYR A 224 -18.22 3.93 14.01
N THR A 225 -18.10 5.05 14.69
CA THR A 225 -16.85 5.47 15.37
C THR A 225 -16.37 4.45 16.41
N LYS A 226 -17.29 3.77 17.11
CA LYS A 226 -16.95 2.74 18.11
C LYS A 226 -16.38 1.49 17.46
N GLU A 227 -16.99 1.06 16.35
CA GLU A 227 -16.57 -0.07 15.54
C GLU A 227 -15.18 0.18 14.96
N TYR A 228 -14.93 1.36 14.38
CA TYR A 228 -13.60 1.75 13.89
C TYR A 228 -12.56 1.79 15.01
N ARG A 229 -12.90 2.33 16.18
CA ARG A 229 -12.01 2.29 17.35
C ARG A 229 -11.60 0.87 17.67
N ARG A 230 -12.57 -0.05 17.76
CA ARG A 230 -12.31 -1.48 18.01
C ARG A 230 -11.43 -2.10 16.95
N ILE A 231 -11.61 -1.76 15.66
CA ILE A 231 -10.73 -2.22 14.59
C ILE A 231 -9.30 -1.76 14.85
N PHE A 232 -9.08 -0.48 15.15
CA PHE A 232 -7.75 0.06 15.43
C PHE A 232 -7.12 -0.56 16.68
N ASP A 233 -7.90 -0.81 17.74
CA ASP A 233 -7.40 -1.50 18.95
C ASP A 233 -6.89 -2.91 18.61
N ILE A 234 -7.60 -3.65 17.74
CA ILE A 234 -7.17 -4.97 17.26
C ILE A 234 -5.89 -4.86 16.42
N LEU A 235 -5.80 -3.88 15.52
CA LEU A 235 -4.64 -3.67 14.64
C LEU A 235 -3.39 -3.22 15.41
N LEU A 236 -3.54 -2.59 16.55
CA LEU A 236 -2.45 -2.15 17.42
C LEU A 236 -1.98 -3.24 18.40
N ASP A 237 -2.75 -4.30 18.57
CA ASP A 237 -2.35 -5.43 19.42
C ASP A 237 -1.28 -6.27 18.72
N LYS A 238 -0.08 -6.31 19.30
CA LYS A 238 1.08 -7.03 18.76
C LYS A 238 0.93 -8.56 18.76
N ASN A 239 -0.09 -9.09 19.44
CA ASN A 239 -0.38 -10.52 19.51
C ASN A 239 -1.33 -11.01 18.39
N ASN A 240 -1.81 -10.11 17.53
CA ASN A 240 -2.67 -10.44 16.41
C ASN A 240 -1.90 -10.76 15.13
#